data_97bcc6cb124539ae0da0dcf5a6123175
#
_entry.id   97bcc6cb124539ae0da0dcf5a6123175
#
_cell.length_a   1.000
_cell.length_b   1.000
_cell.length_c   1.000
_cell.angle_alpha   90.00
_cell.angle_beta   90.00
_cell.angle_gamma   90.00
#
_symmetry.space_group_name_H-M   'P 1'
#
loop_
_entity.id
_entity.type
_entity.pdbx_description
1 polymer ?
#
loop_
_entity_poly.entity_id
_entity_poly.type
_entity_poly.pdbx_seq_one_letter_code
_entity_poly.pdbx_strand_id
1 'polypeptide(L)'
;ILAMIGVFALRLYKTQAAVTEESFVTADADSMTYQSTVEAARGNILDRNGNILVSNRASYNLVIINFVLFNAKQPNERLLQLLELCDDLGIRYASHFPVTAEIPYSYNMDALDSSQQKYFRSFLDNRDYDLDISAQTLMKKLRAGYRIPSDWTQEQAYKVISVRYELELRSVEGVGLENYTLAEDVDAESLAAVMELAVPGVVVE
;
A
#
# COMPACT_ATOMS: atom_id res chain seq x y z
N ILE A 1 -10.35 -19.17 -54.00
CA ILE A 1 -10.60 -17.88 -53.36
C ILE A 1 -11.93 -17.89 -52.60
N LEU A 2 -13.05 -18.29 -53.20
CA LEU A 2 -14.39 -18.36 -52.55
C LEU A 2 -14.41 -19.26 -51.32
N ALA A 3 -13.75 -20.44 -51.34
CA ALA A 3 -13.65 -21.34 -50.18
C ALA A 3 -12.84 -20.73 -49.01
N MET A 4 -11.82 -19.93 -49.33
CA MET A 4 -11.00 -19.26 -48.34
C MET A 4 -11.76 -18.12 -47.63
N ILE A 5 -12.59 -17.39 -48.37
CA ILE A 5 -13.48 -16.35 -47.82
C ILE A 5 -14.55 -16.97 -46.93
N GLY A 6 -15.09 -18.14 -47.29
CA GLY A 6 -16.05 -18.88 -46.45
C GLY A 6 -15.47 -19.34 -45.13
N VAL A 7 -14.26 -19.88 -45.12
CA VAL A 7 -13.57 -20.27 -43.89
C VAL A 7 -13.25 -19.07 -43.01
N PHE A 8 -12.87 -17.92 -43.61
CA PHE A 8 -12.60 -16.71 -42.85
C PHE A 8 -13.88 -16.12 -42.23
N ALA A 9 -14.98 -16.10 -43.00
CA ALA A 9 -16.28 -15.66 -42.51
C ALA A 9 -16.79 -16.55 -41.36
N LEU A 10 -16.59 -17.87 -41.43
CA LEU A 10 -16.95 -18.81 -40.41
C LEU A 10 -16.09 -18.65 -39.13
N ARG A 11 -14.82 -18.33 -39.26
CA ARG A 11 -13.95 -18.02 -38.14
C ARG A 11 -14.34 -16.70 -37.45
N LEU A 12 -14.59 -15.64 -38.24
CA LEU A 12 -15.10 -14.37 -37.72
C LEU A 12 -16.42 -14.53 -36.98
N TYR A 13 -17.38 -15.26 -37.56
CA TYR A 13 -18.65 -15.54 -36.93
C TYR A 13 -18.50 -16.29 -35.61
N LYS A 14 -17.65 -17.33 -35.54
CA LYS A 14 -17.35 -18.04 -34.28
C LYS A 14 -16.70 -17.14 -33.25
N THR A 15 -15.80 -16.25 -33.63
CA THR A 15 -15.14 -15.32 -32.70
C THR A 15 -16.12 -14.25 -32.18
N GLN A 16 -17.04 -13.79 -33.00
CA GLN A 16 -18.07 -12.81 -32.64
C GLN A 16 -19.25 -13.43 -31.87
N ALA A 17 -19.64 -14.66 -32.21
CA ALA A 17 -20.74 -15.36 -31.53
C ALA A 17 -20.30 -16.04 -30.20
N ALA A 18 -19.00 -16.20 -29.97
CA ALA A 18 -18.44 -16.68 -28.70
C ALA A 18 -18.33 -15.58 -27.64
N VAL A 19 -18.63 -14.34 -27.98
CA VAL A 19 -18.80 -13.25 -26.99
C VAL A 19 -20.19 -13.44 -26.36
N THR A 20 -20.29 -14.35 -25.43
CA THR A 20 -21.44 -14.52 -24.54
C THR A 20 -21.59 -13.26 -23.68
N GLU A 21 -22.81 -12.91 -23.29
CA GLU A 21 -23.19 -11.70 -22.56
C GLU A 21 -22.43 -11.43 -21.23
N GLU A 22 -21.57 -12.33 -20.80
CA GLU A 22 -20.67 -12.15 -19.63
C GLU A 22 -19.39 -11.36 -19.94
N SER A 23 -19.12 -11.03 -21.22
CA SER A 23 -17.91 -10.31 -21.64
C SER A 23 -18.13 -8.82 -21.93
N PHE A 24 -19.31 -8.27 -21.68
CA PHE A 24 -19.50 -6.82 -21.60
C PHE A 24 -19.09 -6.24 -20.24
N VAL A 25 -18.00 -6.73 -19.69
CA VAL A 25 -17.18 -5.86 -18.88
C VAL A 25 -16.43 -4.99 -19.86
N THR A 26 -17.00 -3.84 -20.19
CA THR A 26 -16.27 -2.78 -20.87
C THR A 26 -14.96 -2.63 -20.11
N ALA A 27 -13.90 -3.02 -20.76
CA ALA A 27 -12.55 -2.66 -20.33
C ALA A 27 -12.42 -1.14 -20.53
N ASP A 28 -13.06 -0.37 -19.69
CA ASP A 28 -12.59 0.96 -19.36
C ASP A 28 -11.29 0.71 -18.60
N ALA A 29 -10.20 0.94 -19.30
CA ALA A 29 -8.83 0.61 -18.89
C ALA A 29 -8.37 1.31 -17.60
N ASP A 30 -9.26 1.99 -16.90
CA ASP A 30 -8.97 2.74 -15.67
C ASP A 30 -9.84 2.37 -14.45
N SER A 31 -10.74 1.38 -14.53
CA SER A 31 -11.52 0.99 -13.37
C SER A 31 -11.07 -0.36 -12.81
N MET A 32 -10.14 -0.36 -11.88
CA MET A 32 -9.96 -1.48 -10.96
C MET A 32 -11.15 -1.51 -10.00
N THR A 33 -12.01 -2.53 -10.12
CA THR A 33 -13.08 -2.76 -9.15
C THR A 33 -12.45 -3.35 -7.89
N TYR A 34 -12.36 -2.55 -6.86
CA TYR A 34 -11.96 -3.00 -5.52
C TYR A 34 -13.20 -3.42 -4.75
N GLN A 35 -13.25 -4.68 -4.31
CA GLN A 35 -14.31 -5.19 -3.44
C GLN A 35 -13.87 -5.03 -1.99
N SER A 36 -14.43 -4.04 -1.29
CA SER A 36 -14.24 -3.87 0.15
C SER A 36 -15.44 -4.46 0.90
N THR A 37 -15.18 -5.32 1.88
CA THR A 37 -16.20 -5.84 2.79
C THR A 37 -16.23 -4.94 4.00
N VAL A 38 -17.30 -4.15 4.14
CA VAL A 38 -17.51 -3.30 5.33
C VAL A 38 -18.24 -4.13 6.38
N GLU A 39 -17.62 -4.36 7.52
CA GLU A 39 -18.27 -5.00 8.66
C GLU A 39 -19.36 -4.09 9.23
N ALA A 40 -20.49 -4.70 9.64
CA ALA A 40 -21.56 -3.96 10.27
C ALA A 40 -21.15 -3.41 11.64
N ALA A 41 -21.52 -2.16 11.93
CA ALA A 41 -21.27 -1.55 13.22
C ALA A 41 -21.94 -2.37 14.36
N ARG A 42 -21.20 -2.56 15.45
CA ARG A 42 -21.73 -3.24 16.64
C ARG A 42 -22.80 -2.36 17.30
N GLY A 43 -23.76 -2.97 17.99
CA GLY A 43 -24.78 -2.24 18.74
C GLY A 43 -24.23 -1.58 20.00
N ASN A 44 -24.91 -0.54 20.50
CA ASN A 44 -24.59 0.07 21.78
C ASN A 44 -24.99 -0.84 22.94
N ILE A 45 -24.24 -0.80 24.02
CA ILE A 45 -24.62 -1.45 25.29
C ILE A 45 -25.28 -0.38 26.16
N LEU A 46 -26.51 -0.65 26.58
CA LEU A 46 -27.30 0.27 27.40
C LEU A 46 -27.51 -0.30 28.80
N ASP A 47 -27.68 0.56 29.78
CA ASP A 47 -28.17 0.16 31.08
C ASP A 47 -29.68 -0.12 31.06
N ARG A 48 -30.24 -0.57 32.18
CA ARG A 48 -31.71 -0.83 32.31
C ARG A 48 -32.58 0.42 32.14
N ASN A 49 -32.01 1.62 32.19
CA ASN A 49 -32.72 2.89 32.05
C ASN A 49 -32.54 3.49 30.63
N GLY A 50 -31.82 2.80 29.76
CA GLY A 50 -31.54 3.23 28.40
C GLY A 50 -30.33 4.16 28.26
N ASN A 51 -29.53 4.36 29.32
CA ASN A 51 -28.30 5.14 29.21
C ASN A 51 -27.21 4.33 28.50
N ILE A 52 -26.47 4.94 27.63
CA ILE A 52 -25.40 4.31 26.88
C ILE A 52 -24.22 4.07 27.83
N LEU A 53 -23.88 2.79 28.07
CA LEU A 53 -22.70 2.36 28.81
C LEU A 53 -21.49 2.23 27.89
N VAL A 54 -21.71 1.71 26.68
CA VAL A 54 -20.68 1.55 25.64
C VAL A 54 -21.31 1.89 24.30
N SER A 55 -20.66 2.75 23.54
CA SER A 55 -21.02 3.05 22.16
C SER A 55 -19.86 2.76 21.23
N ASN A 56 -20.18 2.55 19.95
CA ASN A 56 -19.16 2.48 18.92
C ASN A 56 -18.72 3.89 18.53
N ARG A 57 -17.41 4.04 18.39
CA ARG A 57 -16.81 5.17 17.69
C ARG A 57 -16.48 4.70 16.27
N ALA A 58 -16.83 5.49 15.28
CA ALA A 58 -16.32 5.24 13.94
C ALA A 58 -14.80 5.44 13.96
N SER A 59 -14.08 4.45 13.51
CA SER A 59 -12.65 4.54 13.27
C SER A 59 -12.38 4.09 11.84
N TYR A 60 -11.34 4.63 11.27
CA TYR A 60 -11.01 4.42 9.87
C TYR A 60 -9.55 4.00 9.77
N ASN A 61 -9.27 3.11 8.83
CA ASN A 61 -7.91 2.73 8.50
C ASN A 61 -7.49 3.40 7.19
N LEU A 62 -6.28 3.92 7.18
CA LEU A 62 -5.65 4.42 5.95
C LEU A 62 -4.83 3.30 5.32
N VAL A 63 -5.22 2.90 4.11
CA VAL A 63 -4.59 1.82 3.37
C VAL A 63 -3.95 2.35 2.10
N ILE A 64 -2.76 1.88 1.76
CA ILE A 64 -2.06 2.25 0.54
C ILE A 64 -2.11 1.09 -0.46
N ILE A 65 -2.70 1.35 -1.62
CA ILE A 65 -2.66 0.45 -2.77
C ILE A 65 -1.38 0.74 -3.56
N ASN A 66 -0.39 -0.14 -3.41
CA ASN A 66 0.95 0.01 -3.93
C ASN A 66 0.98 0.31 -5.44
N PHE A 67 0.27 -0.48 -6.24
CA PHE A 67 0.25 -0.33 -7.69
C PHE A 67 -0.24 1.05 -8.14
N VAL A 68 -1.28 1.60 -7.49
CA VAL A 68 -1.85 2.90 -7.83
C VAL A 68 -0.88 4.03 -7.48
N LEU A 69 -0.29 3.98 -6.29
CA LEU A 69 0.67 4.99 -5.85
C LEU A 69 1.89 5.08 -6.78
N PHE A 70 2.50 3.94 -7.13
CA PHE A 70 3.75 3.96 -7.91
C PHE A 70 3.57 4.14 -9.41
N ASN A 71 2.36 4.03 -9.92
CA ASN A 71 2.03 4.44 -11.29
C ASN A 71 1.67 5.93 -11.40
N ALA A 72 1.51 6.62 -10.28
CA ALA A 72 1.25 8.05 -10.26
C ALA A 72 2.50 8.88 -10.58
N LYS A 73 2.29 10.15 -10.89
CA LYS A 73 3.39 11.11 -11.03
C LYS A 73 3.98 11.45 -9.67
N GLN A 74 5.31 11.45 -9.60
CA GLN A 74 6.07 11.84 -8.41
C GLN A 74 5.65 11.06 -7.14
N PRO A 75 5.72 9.71 -7.14
CA PRO A 75 5.19 8.91 -6.04
C PRO A 75 5.91 9.15 -4.71
N ASN A 76 7.20 9.43 -4.73
CA ASN A 76 7.95 9.70 -3.49
C ASN A 76 7.54 11.02 -2.85
N GLU A 77 7.35 12.06 -3.66
CA GLU A 77 6.92 13.38 -3.21
C GLU A 77 5.50 13.31 -2.62
N ARG A 78 4.60 12.57 -3.29
CA ARG A 78 3.25 12.35 -2.79
C ARG A 78 3.24 11.57 -1.48
N LEU A 79 4.06 10.54 -1.40
CA LEU A 79 4.21 9.75 -0.18
C LEU A 79 4.80 10.61 0.95
N LEU A 80 5.82 11.42 0.68
CA LEU A 80 6.38 12.31 1.68
C LEU A 80 5.34 13.30 2.21
N GLN A 81 4.59 13.96 1.31
CA GLN A 81 3.52 14.88 1.71
C GLN A 81 2.48 14.22 2.62
N LEU A 82 2.11 12.96 2.31
CA LEU A 82 1.19 12.18 3.15
C LEU A 82 1.79 11.92 4.54
N LEU A 83 3.06 11.50 4.61
CA LEU A 83 3.72 11.18 5.87
C LEU A 83 3.96 12.43 6.73
N GLU A 84 4.34 13.56 6.13
CA GLU A 84 4.46 14.85 6.82
C GLU A 84 3.10 15.30 7.37
N LEU A 85 2.02 15.16 6.60
CA LEU A 85 0.66 15.46 7.09
C LEU A 85 0.25 14.51 8.23
N CYS A 86 0.57 13.22 8.15
CA CYS A 86 0.31 12.29 9.25
C CYS A 86 1.05 12.71 10.54
N ASP A 87 2.31 13.14 10.42
CA ASP A 87 3.09 13.62 11.55
C ASP A 87 2.47 14.90 12.16
N ASP A 88 2.06 15.85 11.32
CA ASP A 88 1.42 17.10 11.74
C ASP A 88 0.08 16.87 12.46
N LEU A 89 -0.68 15.86 12.03
CA LEU A 89 -1.94 15.46 12.64
C LEU A 89 -1.76 14.49 13.83
N GLY A 90 -0.53 14.06 14.12
CA GLY A 90 -0.23 13.09 15.16
C GLY A 90 -0.73 11.67 14.84
N ILE A 91 -0.98 11.36 13.58
CA ILE A 91 -1.35 10.02 13.10
C ILE A 91 -0.11 9.14 13.14
N ARG A 92 -0.19 8.06 13.93
CA ARG A 92 0.90 7.09 14.01
C ARG A 92 0.78 6.09 12.86
N TYR A 93 1.84 5.95 12.11
CA TYR A 93 1.95 4.90 11.10
C TYR A 93 3.03 3.88 11.48
N ALA A 94 2.74 2.61 11.21
CA ALA A 94 3.62 1.51 11.58
C ALA A 94 4.55 1.14 10.42
N SER A 95 5.83 0.98 10.73
CA SER A 95 6.79 0.37 9.82
C SER A 95 7.62 -0.67 10.57
N HIS A 96 7.78 -1.84 9.95
CA HIS A 96 8.65 -2.90 10.45
C HIS A 96 10.03 -2.86 9.75
N PHE A 97 10.40 -1.69 9.23
CA PHE A 97 11.71 -1.51 8.63
C PHE A 97 12.79 -1.60 9.73
N PRO A 98 13.74 -2.53 9.63
CA PRO A 98 14.63 -2.87 10.74
C PRO A 98 15.78 -1.91 10.96
N VAL A 99 15.81 -0.76 10.28
CA VAL A 99 16.86 0.25 10.43
C VAL A 99 16.35 1.38 11.30
N THR A 100 17.18 1.87 12.23
CA THR A 100 16.83 3.03 13.07
C THR A 100 16.82 4.32 12.27
N ALA A 101 15.99 5.29 12.68
CA ALA A 101 15.96 6.62 12.07
C ALA A 101 17.20 7.48 12.42
N GLU A 102 17.87 7.13 13.51
CA GLU A 102 19.00 7.88 14.06
C GLU A 102 20.28 7.60 13.29
N ILE A 103 21.15 8.62 13.22
CA ILE A 103 22.45 8.53 12.56
C ILE A 103 23.55 8.42 13.62
N PRO A 104 24.46 7.48 13.48
CA PRO A 104 24.62 6.48 12.40
C PRO A 104 23.53 5.42 12.39
N TYR A 105 23.01 5.09 11.19
CA TYR A 105 22.02 4.04 11.04
C TYR A 105 22.47 2.71 11.61
N SER A 106 21.63 2.05 12.36
CA SER A 106 21.87 0.72 12.92
C SER A 106 20.66 -0.19 12.74
N TYR A 107 20.88 -1.50 12.84
CA TYR A 107 19.77 -2.44 12.82
C TYR A 107 19.13 -2.56 14.21
N ASN A 108 17.80 -2.62 14.22
CA ASN A 108 16.98 -2.95 15.38
C ASN A 108 16.21 -4.24 15.12
N MET A 109 16.93 -5.34 14.97
CA MET A 109 16.33 -6.64 14.66
C MET A 109 15.52 -7.22 15.83
N ASP A 110 15.80 -6.80 17.07
CA ASP A 110 15.09 -7.26 18.26
C ASP A 110 13.65 -6.72 18.35
N ALA A 111 13.35 -5.62 17.65
CA ALA A 111 12.01 -5.08 17.53
C ALA A 111 11.11 -5.89 16.58
N LEU A 112 11.68 -6.77 15.78
CA LEU A 112 10.98 -7.58 14.78
C LEU A 112 10.67 -8.97 15.31
N ASP A 113 9.46 -9.45 15.02
CA ASP A 113 9.14 -10.85 15.22
C ASP A 113 9.85 -11.78 14.20
N SER A 114 9.75 -13.08 14.41
CA SER A 114 10.43 -14.07 13.57
C SER A 114 9.96 -14.06 12.11
N SER A 115 8.71 -13.70 11.83
CA SER A 115 8.15 -13.59 10.49
C SER A 115 8.68 -12.35 9.79
N GLN A 116 8.70 -11.21 10.49
CA GLN A 116 9.23 -9.95 10.01
C GLN A 116 10.74 -10.05 9.70
N GLN A 117 11.51 -10.74 10.55
CA GLN A 117 12.92 -11.02 10.29
C GLN A 117 13.11 -11.88 9.03
N LYS A 118 12.23 -12.86 8.81
CA LYS A 118 12.23 -13.68 7.59
C LYS A 118 11.91 -12.83 6.35
N TYR A 119 10.91 -11.94 6.45
CA TYR A 119 10.56 -11.03 5.36
C TYR A 119 11.71 -10.09 5.02
N PHE A 120 12.40 -9.58 6.02
CA PHE A 120 13.58 -8.74 5.77
C PHE A 120 14.71 -9.50 5.06
N ARG A 121 14.99 -10.74 5.44
CA ARG A 121 15.97 -11.57 4.72
C ARG A 121 15.57 -11.82 3.27
N SER A 122 14.29 -12.16 3.04
CA SER A 122 13.76 -12.33 1.67
C SER A 122 13.83 -11.03 0.87
N PHE A 123 13.64 -9.88 1.50
CA PHE A 123 13.78 -8.58 0.87
C PHE A 123 15.22 -8.32 0.41
N LEU A 124 16.22 -8.64 1.24
CA LEU A 124 17.64 -8.51 0.86
C LEU A 124 17.98 -9.44 -0.30
N ASP A 125 17.53 -10.70 -0.22
CA ASP A 125 17.76 -11.72 -1.26
C ASP A 125 17.14 -11.32 -2.60
N ASN A 126 15.90 -10.86 -2.60
CA ASN A 126 15.20 -10.40 -3.81
C ASN A 126 15.87 -9.18 -4.48
N ARG A 127 16.70 -8.46 -3.76
CA ARG A 127 17.47 -7.31 -4.27
C ARG A 127 18.93 -7.63 -4.55
N ASP A 128 19.32 -8.89 -4.46
CA ASP A 128 20.73 -9.32 -4.58
C ASP A 128 21.66 -8.52 -3.63
N TYR A 129 21.18 -8.33 -2.38
CA TYR A 129 21.99 -7.68 -1.34
C TYR A 129 22.57 -8.74 -0.38
N ASP A 130 23.82 -8.52 0.03
CA ASP A 130 24.44 -9.39 1.02
C ASP A 130 23.63 -9.41 2.34
N LEU A 131 23.48 -10.57 2.96
CA LEU A 131 22.75 -10.71 4.22
C LEU A 131 23.44 -10.01 5.42
N ASP A 132 24.73 -9.73 5.29
CA ASP A 132 25.56 -9.01 6.26
C ASP A 132 25.78 -7.53 5.89
N ILE A 133 25.00 -7.02 4.92
CA ILE A 133 25.07 -5.61 4.51
C ILE A 133 24.91 -4.68 5.72
N SER A 134 25.77 -3.67 5.85
CA SER A 134 25.62 -2.70 6.94
C SER A 134 24.40 -1.79 6.72
N ALA A 135 23.74 -1.35 7.80
CA ALA A 135 22.58 -0.46 7.76
C ALA A 135 22.86 0.83 6.95
N GLN A 136 24.07 1.40 7.08
CA GLN A 136 24.49 2.56 6.31
C GLN A 136 24.53 2.28 4.80
N THR A 137 25.08 1.14 4.42
CA THR A 137 25.16 0.74 3.02
C THR A 137 23.79 0.43 2.46
N LEU A 138 22.93 -0.25 3.24
CA LEU A 138 21.56 -0.53 2.87
C LEU A 138 20.79 0.76 2.61
N MET A 139 20.83 1.72 3.53
CA MET A 139 20.14 3.01 3.36
C MET A 139 20.62 3.75 2.11
N LYS A 140 21.93 3.74 1.84
CA LYS A 140 22.48 4.35 0.60
C LYS A 140 21.94 3.64 -0.66
N LYS A 141 21.93 2.31 -0.67
CA LYS A 141 21.41 1.53 -1.81
C LYS A 141 19.90 1.74 -1.99
N LEU A 142 19.11 1.77 -0.89
CA LEU A 142 17.67 2.00 -0.95
C LEU A 142 17.35 3.42 -1.42
N ARG A 143 18.08 4.43 -0.95
CA ARG A 143 17.92 5.81 -1.43
C ARG A 143 18.08 5.90 -2.94
N ALA A 144 19.13 5.26 -3.49
CA ALA A 144 19.36 5.20 -4.93
C ALA A 144 18.31 4.36 -5.66
N GLY A 145 18.00 3.17 -5.16
CA GLY A 145 17.05 2.23 -5.77
C GLY A 145 15.61 2.77 -5.83
N TYR A 146 15.20 3.49 -4.80
CA TYR A 146 13.89 4.16 -4.78
C TYR A 146 13.89 5.53 -5.47
N ARG A 147 15.05 5.97 -6.00
CA ARG A 147 15.19 7.27 -6.66
C ARG A 147 14.77 8.43 -5.76
N ILE A 148 15.15 8.35 -4.47
CA ILE A 148 14.89 9.44 -3.53
C ILE A 148 15.74 10.64 -3.90
N PRO A 149 15.18 11.86 -4.01
CA PRO A 149 15.93 13.07 -4.35
C PRO A 149 17.12 13.31 -3.42
N SER A 150 18.22 13.79 -3.97
CA SER A 150 19.46 14.01 -3.22
C SER A 150 19.39 15.22 -2.27
N ASP A 151 18.51 16.16 -2.55
CA ASP A 151 18.24 17.37 -1.77
C ASP A 151 17.37 17.14 -0.54
N TRP A 152 16.70 15.96 -0.46
CA TRP A 152 15.92 15.63 0.72
C TRP A 152 16.80 15.39 1.95
N THR A 153 16.28 15.81 3.10
CA THR A 153 16.94 15.52 4.37
C THR A 153 17.00 14.00 4.62
N GLN A 154 17.85 13.61 5.55
CA GLN A 154 17.96 12.18 5.89
C GLN A 154 16.70 11.66 6.56
N GLU A 155 16.03 12.51 7.33
CA GLU A 155 14.73 12.19 7.95
C GLU A 155 13.63 11.96 6.90
N GLN A 156 13.49 12.87 5.94
CA GLN A 156 12.53 12.71 4.84
C GLN A 156 12.79 11.44 4.02
N ALA A 157 14.08 11.21 3.70
CA ALA A 157 14.48 10.01 3.00
C ALA A 157 14.15 8.74 3.80
N TYR A 158 14.43 8.73 5.11
CA TYR A 158 14.12 7.61 5.98
C TYR A 158 12.62 7.32 6.05
N LYS A 159 11.78 8.34 6.27
CA LYS A 159 10.31 8.20 6.31
C LYS A 159 9.79 7.50 5.06
N VAL A 160 10.18 7.99 3.89
CA VAL A 160 9.73 7.40 2.62
C VAL A 160 10.32 6.00 2.40
N ILE A 161 11.59 5.77 2.71
CA ILE A 161 12.24 4.46 2.57
C ILE A 161 11.54 3.41 3.45
N SER A 162 11.22 3.74 4.70
CA SER A 162 10.59 2.81 5.63
C SER A 162 9.21 2.35 5.15
N VAL A 163 8.40 3.25 4.62
CA VAL A 163 7.09 2.91 4.06
C VAL A 163 7.23 2.19 2.70
N ARG A 164 8.17 2.60 1.86
CA ARG A 164 8.43 1.89 0.60
C ARG A 164 8.89 0.44 0.80
N TYR A 165 9.65 0.18 1.86
CA TYR A 165 9.99 -1.17 2.26
C TYR A 165 8.74 -2.01 2.54
N GLU A 166 7.78 -1.49 3.32
CA GLU A 166 6.50 -2.16 3.60
C GLU A 166 5.69 -2.44 2.33
N LEU A 167 5.64 -1.46 1.45
CA LEU A 167 4.92 -1.57 0.17
C LEU A 167 5.59 -2.59 -0.76
N GLU A 168 6.92 -2.64 -0.79
CA GLU A 168 7.65 -3.59 -1.62
C GLU A 168 7.50 -5.03 -1.12
N LEU A 169 7.53 -5.26 0.20
CA LEU A 169 7.27 -6.57 0.77
C LEU A 169 5.94 -7.17 0.29
N ARG A 170 4.91 -6.32 0.17
CA ARG A 170 3.56 -6.73 -0.27
C ARG A 170 3.45 -6.91 -1.77
N SER A 171 4.43 -6.42 -2.53
CA SER A 171 4.49 -6.57 -3.99
C SER A 171 5.20 -7.86 -4.43
N VAL A 172 5.86 -8.56 -3.49
CA VAL A 172 6.58 -9.80 -3.81
C VAL A 172 5.60 -10.95 -3.94
N GLU A 173 5.58 -11.60 -5.10
CA GLU A 173 4.77 -12.79 -5.33
C GLU A 173 5.09 -13.89 -4.28
N GLY A 174 4.03 -14.47 -3.70
CA GLY A 174 4.15 -15.56 -2.73
C GLY A 174 4.29 -15.13 -1.26
N VAL A 175 4.43 -13.85 -0.95
CA VAL A 175 4.43 -13.36 0.44
C VAL A 175 3.02 -13.33 1.02
N GLY A 176 1.99 -13.15 0.17
CA GLY A 176 0.56 -13.21 0.55
C GLY A 176 0.14 -12.16 1.57
N LEU A 177 0.87 -11.06 1.66
CA LEU A 177 0.50 -9.93 2.53
C LEU A 177 -0.59 -9.10 1.87
N GLU A 178 -1.55 -8.66 2.68
CA GLU A 178 -2.60 -7.73 2.28
C GLU A 178 -2.02 -6.34 1.97
N ASN A 179 -2.86 -5.43 1.45
CA ASN A 179 -2.48 -4.04 1.25
C ASN A 179 -1.90 -3.43 2.53
N TYR A 180 -1.03 -2.45 2.38
CA TYR A 180 -0.39 -1.83 3.53
C TYR A 180 -1.34 -0.89 4.25
N THR A 181 -1.76 -1.26 5.44
CA THR A 181 -2.44 -0.36 6.37
C THR A 181 -1.41 0.60 6.96
N LEU A 182 -1.42 1.83 6.45
CA LEU A 182 -0.51 2.88 6.91
C LEU A 182 -0.82 3.27 8.36
N ALA A 183 -2.08 3.53 8.65
CA ALA A 183 -2.53 3.92 9.98
C ALA A 183 -3.89 3.31 10.31
N GLU A 184 -4.06 2.95 11.56
CA GLU A 184 -5.31 2.41 12.11
C GLU A 184 -5.95 3.42 13.06
N ASP A 185 -7.27 3.29 13.24
CA ASP A 185 -8.05 4.08 14.20
C ASP A 185 -7.93 5.61 14.01
N VAL A 186 -7.92 6.07 12.75
CA VAL A 186 -7.88 7.48 12.40
C VAL A 186 -9.26 8.10 12.62
N ASP A 187 -9.30 9.27 13.23
CA ASP A 187 -10.56 10.00 13.40
C ASP A 187 -11.03 10.68 12.10
N ALA A 188 -12.31 11.04 12.05
CA ALA A 188 -12.93 11.58 10.84
C ALA A 188 -12.36 12.93 10.40
N GLU A 189 -11.87 13.77 11.33
CA GLU A 189 -11.29 15.07 11.02
C GLU A 189 -9.92 14.93 10.36
N SER A 190 -9.05 14.14 10.96
CA SER A 190 -7.75 13.78 10.41
C SER A 190 -7.87 13.09 9.05
N LEU A 191 -8.86 12.18 8.94
CA LEU A 191 -9.16 11.51 7.69
C LEU A 191 -9.54 12.48 6.57
N ALA A 192 -10.41 13.48 6.87
CA ALA A 192 -10.81 14.48 5.89
C ALA A 192 -9.60 15.25 5.33
N ALA A 193 -8.67 15.65 6.21
CA ALA A 193 -7.44 16.32 5.81
C ALA A 193 -6.55 15.46 4.91
N VAL A 194 -6.41 14.17 5.24
CA VAL A 194 -5.64 13.22 4.41
C VAL A 194 -6.29 13.02 3.04
N MET A 195 -7.62 12.89 2.99
CA MET A 195 -8.35 12.72 1.73
C MET A 195 -8.32 13.98 0.85
N GLU A 196 -8.26 15.17 1.45
CA GLU A 196 -8.10 16.44 0.72
C GLU A 196 -6.75 16.51 -0.02
N LEU A 197 -5.71 15.87 0.51
CA LEU A 197 -4.41 15.79 -0.15
C LEU A 197 -4.45 15.00 -1.47
N ALA A 198 -5.50 14.19 -1.66
CA ALA A 198 -5.77 13.41 -2.86
C ALA A 198 -4.55 12.61 -3.37
N VAL A 199 -3.86 11.90 -2.46
CA VAL A 199 -2.73 11.04 -2.82
C VAL A 199 -3.25 9.81 -3.55
N PRO A 200 -2.79 9.55 -4.79
CA PRO A 200 -3.22 8.37 -5.54
C PRO A 200 -2.90 7.07 -4.78
N GLY A 201 -3.88 6.17 -4.71
CA GLY A 201 -3.71 4.87 -4.05
C GLY A 201 -3.91 4.88 -2.54
N VAL A 202 -4.20 6.02 -1.93
CA VAL A 202 -4.65 6.08 -0.53
C VAL A 202 -6.16 5.87 -0.50
N VAL A 203 -6.59 4.86 0.24
CA VAL A 203 -8.01 4.49 0.43
C VAL A 203 -8.32 4.37 1.91
N VAL A 204 -9.59 4.41 2.23
CA VAL A 204 -10.14 4.32 3.58
C VAL A 204 -10.91 3.03 3.73
N GLU A 205 -10.65 2.31 4.80
CA GLU A 205 -11.37 1.08 5.19
C GLU A 205 -11.96 1.18 6.59
#